data_955796fcc42737f81bcc3234ab1ef573
#
_entry.id   955796fcc42737f81bcc3234ab1ef573
#
_cell.length_a   1.000
_cell.length_b   1.000
_cell.length_c   1.000
_cell.angle_alpha   90.00
_cell.angle_beta   90.00
_cell.angle_gamma   90.00
#
_symmetry.space_group_name_H-M   'P 1'
#
loop_
_entity.id
_entity.type
_entity.pdbx_description
1 polymer ?
#
loop_
_entity_poly.entity_id
_entity_poly.type
_entity_poly.pdbx_seq_one_letter_code
_entity_poly.pdbx_strand_id
1 'polypeptide(L)'
;MPPIRVSVERVVAAPPDIVYGILANYRDGHHQAILPPAFSDVEVVAGGVGAGTVVRFSLKLGGRTRRGEARLDEPEPGRILLETVTEGDTQTRFVVEPAAEGCRVRIETELRSSAGPAGIVERLLAPRLLAPLYADELARLNRYARRLVAANQPASPGIA
;
A
#
# COMPACT_ATOMS: atom_id res chain seq x y z
N MET A 1 -22.52 -1.00 13.68
CA MET A 1 -21.57 0.13 13.72
C MET A 1 -20.95 0.35 12.34
N PRO A 2 -20.86 1.56 11.85
CA PRO A 2 -20.18 1.81 10.57
C PRO A 2 -18.70 1.45 10.69
N PRO A 3 -18.04 1.01 9.59
CA PRO A 3 -16.63 0.69 9.59
C PRO A 3 -15.77 1.92 9.92
N ILE A 4 -14.57 1.67 10.42
CA ILE A 4 -13.56 2.71 10.58
C ILE A 4 -12.91 2.90 9.22
N ARG A 5 -12.79 4.15 8.79
CA ARG A 5 -12.14 4.51 7.52
C ARG A 5 -10.93 5.39 7.76
N VAL A 6 -9.84 5.04 7.11
CA VAL A 6 -8.61 5.83 7.11
C VAL A 6 -8.18 6.03 5.67
N SER A 7 -7.90 7.26 5.29
CA SER A 7 -7.49 7.60 3.93
C SER A 7 -6.33 8.59 3.95
N VAL A 8 -5.30 8.30 3.17
CA VAL A 8 -4.15 9.18 2.96
C VAL A 8 -3.83 9.21 1.48
N GLU A 9 -3.54 10.38 0.93
CA GLU A 9 -3.16 10.53 -0.47
C GLU A 9 -1.88 11.34 -0.65
N ARG A 10 -1.22 11.12 -1.79
CA ARG A 10 -0.03 11.85 -2.19
C ARG A 10 0.10 11.88 -3.72
N VAL A 11 0.64 12.98 -4.24
CA VAL A 11 1.13 13.03 -5.62
C VAL A 11 2.50 12.34 -5.68
N VAL A 12 2.62 11.41 -6.61
CA VAL A 12 3.84 10.65 -6.88
C VAL A 12 4.40 11.10 -8.24
N ALA A 13 5.66 11.48 -8.27
CA ALA A 13 6.33 12.01 -9.47
C ALA A 13 6.81 10.86 -10.39
N ALA A 14 5.89 10.06 -10.85
CA ALA A 14 6.10 8.97 -11.81
C ALA A 14 4.79 8.64 -12.54
N PRO A 15 4.85 8.04 -13.74
CA PRO A 15 3.65 7.65 -14.49
C PRO A 15 2.78 6.65 -13.72
N PRO A 16 1.45 6.67 -13.91
CA PRO A 16 0.53 5.77 -13.20
C PRO A 16 0.82 4.29 -13.39
N ASP A 17 1.22 3.87 -14.59
CA ASP A 17 1.54 2.48 -14.91
C ASP A 17 2.77 1.97 -14.14
N ILE A 18 3.79 2.79 -14.00
CA ILE A 18 4.99 2.49 -13.21
C ILE A 18 4.61 2.33 -11.73
N VAL A 19 3.85 3.28 -11.21
CA VAL A 19 3.43 3.28 -9.79
C VAL A 19 2.52 2.10 -9.48
N TYR A 20 1.53 1.85 -10.32
CA TYR A 20 0.66 0.67 -10.15
C TYR A 20 1.46 -0.63 -10.22
N GLY A 21 2.40 -0.73 -11.15
CA GLY A 21 3.28 -1.89 -11.27
C GLY A 21 4.09 -2.16 -10.00
N ILE A 22 4.57 -1.13 -9.32
CA ILE A 22 5.25 -1.25 -8.02
C ILE A 22 4.30 -1.83 -6.96
N LEU A 23 3.11 -1.25 -6.85
CA LEU A 23 2.11 -1.67 -5.86
C LEU A 23 1.66 -3.11 -6.06
N ALA A 24 1.49 -3.55 -7.30
CA ALA A 24 0.99 -4.87 -7.63
C ALA A 24 2.06 -5.97 -7.61
N ASN A 25 3.35 -5.63 -7.64
CA ASN A 25 4.44 -6.60 -7.82
C ASN A 25 5.12 -6.95 -6.49
N TYR A 26 4.67 -8.04 -5.90
CA TYR A 26 5.31 -8.66 -4.74
C TYR A 26 6.41 -9.66 -5.13
N ARG A 27 6.36 -10.23 -6.33
CA ARG A 27 7.30 -11.28 -6.79
C ARG A 27 8.73 -10.78 -6.85
N ASP A 28 8.94 -9.60 -7.41
CA ASP A 28 10.28 -9.04 -7.61
C ASP A 28 10.70 -8.08 -6.50
N GLY A 29 9.94 -8.05 -5.40
CA GLY A 29 10.25 -7.25 -4.23
C GLY A 29 9.93 -5.76 -4.36
N HIS A 30 9.23 -5.33 -5.39
CA HIS A 30 8.90 -3.91 -5.59
C HIS A 30 7.98 -3.39 -4.49
N HIS A 31 6.92 -4.11 -4.16
CA HIS A 31 6.02 -3.70 -3.09
C HIS A 31 6.72 -3.72 -1.73
N GLN A 32 7.52 -4.76 -1.45
CA GLN A 32 8.26 -4.85 -0.18
C GLN A 32 9.24 -3.69 0.00
N ALA A 33 9.81 -3.16 -1.10
CA ALA A 33 10.75 -2.04 -1.05
C ALA A 33 10.13 -0.73 -0.54
N ILE A 34 8.81 -0.60 -0.62
CA ILE A 34 8.10 0.60 -0.18
C ILE A 34 7.44 0.45 1.19
N LEU A 35 7.41 -0.76 1.75
CA LEU A 35 6.78 -1.00 3.05
C LEU A 35 7.54 -0.30 4.18
N PRO A 36 6.83 0.39 5.09
CA PRO A 36 7.43 0.92 6.30
C PRO A 36 8.03 -0.17 7.19
N PRO A 37 8.99 0.18 8.08
CA PRO A 37 9.63 -0.78 8.98
C PRO A 37 8.69 -1.51 9.96
N ALA A 38 7.48 -0.98 10.16
CA ALA A 38 6.45 -1.65 10.95
C ALA A 38 6.04 -3.01 10.37
N PHE A 39 6.20 -3.19 9.05
CA PHE A 39 5.99 -4.47 8.39
C PHE A 39 7.26 -5.32 8.41
N SER A 40 7.11 -6.61 8.66
CA SER A 40 8.20 -7.59 8.63
C SER A 40 7.68 -8.95 8.17
N ASP A 41 8.60 -9.88 7.94
CA ASP A 41 8.30 -11.28 7.60
C ASP A 41 7.34 -11.42 6.39
N VAL A 42 7.50 -10.56 5.40
CA VAL A 42 6.65 -10.57 4.22
C VAL A 42 7.00 -11.76 3.32
N GLU A 43 6.04 -12.64 3.13
CA GLU A 43 6.19 -13.86 2.35
C GLU A 43 5.07 -13.98 1.31
N VAL A 44 5.44 -14.21 0.07
CA VAL A 44 4.47 -14.51 -1.01
C VAL A 44 4.11 -15.98 -0.94
N VAL A 45 2.86 -16.28 -0.66
CA VAL A 45 2.33 -17.64 -0.51
C VAL A 45 1.77 -18.17 -1.81
N ALA A 46 1.17 -17.30 -2.61
CA ALA A 46 0.60 -17.62 -3.92
C ALA A 46 0.65 -16.42 -4.84
N GLY A 47 0.67 -16.65 -6.14
CA GLY A 47 0.73 -15.58 -7.14
C GLY A 47 2.06 -14.83 -7.12
N GLY A 48 2.00 -13.53 -6.97
CA GLY A 48 3.17 -12.65 -6.89
C GLY A 48 2.96 -11.31 -7.56
N VAL A 49 2.10 -11.22 -8.56
CA VAL A 49 1.77 -9.97 -9.26
C VAL A 49 0.26 -9.87 -9.45
N GLY A 50 -0.33 -8.80 -8.94
CA GLY A 50 -1.74 -8.49 -9.14
C GLY A 50 -2.70 -9.45 -8.48
N ALA A 51 -3.89 -9.57 -9.06
CA ALA A 51 -4.99 -10.39 -8.56
C ALA A 51 -4.57 -11.86 -8.34
N GLY A 52 -5.02 -12.44 -7.25
CA GLY A 52 -4.69 -13.80 -6.86
C GLY A 52 -3.40 -13.93 -6.04
N THR A 53 -2.65 -12.87 -5.86
CA THR A 53 -1.50 -12.85 -4.94
C THR A 53 -1.99 -12.98 -3.51
N VAL A 54 -1.31 -13.83 -2.75
CA VAL A 54 -1.52 -14.00 -1.31
C VAL A 54 -0.20 -13.77 -0.61
N VAL A 55 -0.19 -12.88 0.37
CA VAL A 55 1.00 -12.54 1.15
C VAL A 55 0.73 -12.70 2.63
N ARG A 56 1.71 -13.24 3.35
CA ARG A 56 1.76 -13.23 4.81
C ARG A 56 2.69 -12.14 5.27
N PHE A 57 2.36 -11.52 6.38
CA PHE A 57 3.17 -10.44 6.95
C PHE A 57 2.99 -10.34 8.46
N SER A 58 3.94 -9.67 9.09
CA SER A 58 3.82 -9.20 10.47
C SER A 58 3.73 -7.68 10.46
N LEU A 59 2.84 -7.12 11.26
CA LEU A 59 2.67 -5.68 11.41
C LEU A 59 2.74 -5.30 12.88
N LYS A 60 3.67 -4.40 13.23
CA LYS A 60 3.82 -3.86 14.57
C LYS A 60 3.23 -2.45 14.65
N LEU A 61 2.14 -2.33 15.37
CA LEU A 61 1.46 -1.05 15.63
C LEU A 61 1.12 -0.91 17.11
N GLY A 62 1.37 0.28 17.67
CA GLY A 62 1.03 0.55 19.08
C GLY A 62 1.69 -0.41 20.07
N GLY A 63 2.91 -0.89 19.78
CA GLY A 63 3.63 -1.84 20.62
C GLY A 63 3.16 -3.29 20.52
N ARG A 64 2.18 -3.58 19.66
CA ARG A 64 1.66 -4.94 19.40
C ARG A 64 2.02 -5.40 18.00
N THR A 65 2.48 -6.66 17.90
CA THR A 65 2.71 -7.31 16.60
C THR A 65 1.54 -8.24 16.29
N ARG A 66 0.99 -8.08 15.08
CA ARG A 66 -0.04 -8.97 14.54
C ARG A 66 0.48 -9.60 13.26
N ARG A 67 0.20 -10.89 13.11
CA ARG A 67 0.42 -11.60 11.85
C ARG A 67 -0.87 -11.57 11.04
N GLY A 68 -0.74 -11.41 9.74
CA GLY A 68 -1.86 -11.39 8.83
C GLY A 68 -1.54 -12.07 7.52
N GLU A 69 -2.60 -12.39 6.80
CA GLU A 69 -2.55 -12.88 5.43
C GLU A 69 -3.48 -12.00 4.60
N ALA A 70 -2.96 -11.42 3.56
CA ALA A 70 -3.73 -10.57 2.65
C ALA A 70 -3.82 -11.21 1.27
N ARG A 71 -4.99 -11.11 0.67
CA ARG A 71 -5.26 -11.48 -0.71
C ARG A 71 -5.44 -10.24 -1.55
N LEU A 72 -4.80 -10.23 -2.72
CA LEU A 72 -4.89 -9.14 -3.67
C LEU A 72 -5.93 -9.43 -4.75
N ASP A 73 -6.74 -8.44 -5.03
CA ASP A 73 -7.67 -8.39 -6.15
C ASP A 73 -7.47 -7.08 -6.94
N GLU A 74 -7.88 -7.07 -8.19
CA GLU A 74 -7.79 -5.90 -9.07
C GLU A 74 -9.18 -5.55 -9.61
N PRO A 75 -10.03 -4.86 -8.82
CA PRO A 75 -11.34 -4.43 -9.30
C PRO A 75 -11.28 -3.61 -10.57
N GLU A 76 -10.21 -2.83 -10.70
CA GLU A 76 -9.87 -2.06 -11.90
C GLU A 76 -8.36 -2.16 -12.14
N PRO A 77 -7.89 -3.14 -12.93
CA PRO A 77 -6.45 -3.32 -13.19
C PRO A 77 -5.80 -2.06 -13.74
N GLY A 78 -4.65 -1.69 -13.19
CA GLY A 78 -3.93 -0.48 -13.52
C GLY A 78 -4.38 0.77 -12.74
N ARG A 79 -5.52 0.69 -12.05
CA ARG A 79 -6.07 1.83 -11.29
C ARG A 79 -6.38 1.50 -9.84
N ILE A 80 -7.03 0.37 -9.56
CA ILE A 80 -7.42 -0.02 -8.20
C ILE A 80 -6.89 -1.40 -7.87
N LEU A 81 -6.06 -1.47 -6.85
CA LEU A 81 -5.59 -2.69 -6.21
C LEU A 81 -6.27 -2.81 -4.85
N LEU A 82 -6.86 -3.96 -4.57
CA LEU A 82 -7.56 -4.25 -3.32
C LEU A 82 -6.82 -5.34 -2.55
N GLU A 83 -6.48 -5.06 -1.31
CA GLU A 83 -5.96 -6.02 -0.35
C GLU A 83 -7.02 -6.34 0.69
N THR A 84 -7.34 -7.61 0.86
CA THR A 84 -8.26 -8.07 1.89
C THR A 84 -7.51 -8.96 2.87
N VAL A 85 -7.47 -8.55 4.13
CA VAL A 85 -6.89 -9.34 5.21
C VAL A 85 -7.94 -10.36 5.65
N THR A 86 -7.59 -11.65 5.55
CA THR A 86 -8.50 -12.77 5.77
C THR A 86 -9.01 -12.89 7.21
N GLU A 87 -8.21 -12.46 8.17
CA GLU A 87 -8.59 -12.45 9.58
C GLU A 87 -8.84 -11.01 10.05
N GLY A 88 -10.08 -10.56 10.08
CA GLY A 88 -10.43 -9.29 10.68
C GLY A 88 -11.19 -8.28 9.83
N ASP A 89 -11.72 -8.71 8.70
CA ASP A 89 -12.56 -7.86 7.84
C ASP A 89 -11.93 -6.48 7.52
N THR A 90 -10.62 -6.48 7.26
CA THR A 90 -9.89 -5.28 6.88
C THR A 90 -9.64 -5.29 5.37
N GLN A 91 -10.03 -4.22 4.72
CA GLN A 91 -9.76 -4.01 3.30
C GLN A 91 -8.96 -2.74 3.10
N THR A 92 -7.90 -2.83 2.32
CA THR A 92 -7.09 -1.67 1.91
C THR A 92 -7.14 -1.54 0.39
N ARG A 93 -7.52 -0.38 -0.06
CA ARG A 93 -7.59 -0.05 -1.48
C ARG A 93 -6.51 0.95 -1.83
N PHE A 94 -5.73 0.63 -2.86
CA PHE A 94 -4.79 1.56 -3.48
C PHE A 94 -5.43 2.09 -4.75
N VAL A 95 -5.63 3.38 -4.83
CA VAL A 95 -6.21 4.04 -6.01
C VAL A 95 -5.13 4.89 -6.67
N VAL A 96 -4.83 4.60 -7.94
CA VAL A 96 -3.83 5.32 -8.74
C VAL A 96 -4.54 6.07 -9.84
N GLU A 97 -4.43 7.40 -9.84
CA GLU A 97 -5.07 8.27 -10.83
C GLU A 97 -4.04 9.18 -11.50
N PRO A 98 -4.15 9.45 -12.80
CA PRO A 98 -3.26 10.41 -13.47
C PRO A 98 -3.36 11.80 -12.83
N ALA A 99 -2.23 12.50 -12.78
CA ALA A 99 -2.13 13.87 -12.32
C ALA A 99 -1.11 14.63 -13.19
N ALA A 100 -1.14 15.95 -13.14
CA ALA A 100 -0.27 16.80 -13.98
C ALA A 100 1.23 16.48 -13.81
N GLU A 101 1.67 16.11 -12.60
CA GLU A 101 3.08 15.84 -12.27
C GLU A 101 3.41 14.35 -12.17
N GLY A 102 2.54 13.47 -12.63
CA GLY A 102 2.70 12.03 -12.56
C GLY A 102 1.39 11.32 -12.25
N CYS A 103 1.17 10.96 -10.99
CA CYS A 103 -0.09 10.37 -10.55
C CYS A 103 -0.42 10.78 -9.10
N ARG A 104 -1.68 10.59 -8.72
CA ARG A 104 -2.12 10.69 -7.34
C ARG A 104 -2.42 9.29 -6.84
N VAL A 105 -1.83 8.94 -5.71
CA VAL A 105 -2.05 7.65 -5.05
C VAL A 105 -2.77 7.88 -3.74
N ARG A 106 -3.86 7.16 -3.54
CA ARG A 106 -4.64 7.18 -2.30
C ARG A 106 -4.66 5.78 -1.71
N ILE A 107 -4.36 5.68 -0.42
CA ILE A 107 -4.52 4.47 0.38
C ILE A 107 -5.75 4.65 1.22
N GLU A 108 -6.75 3.80 1.04
CA GLU A 108 -8.00 3.80 1.78
C GLU A 108 -8.16 2.47 2.50
N THR A 109 -8.29 2.49 3.80
CA THR A 109 -8.54 1.29 4.60
C THR A 109 -9.89 1.37 5.28
N GLU A 110 -10.67 0.31 5.16
CA GLU A 110 -11.87 0.06 5.95
C GLU A 110 -11.60 -1.12 6.89
N LEU A 111 -11.88 -0.91 8.17
CA LEU A 111 -11.80 -1.97 9.17
C LEU A 111 -13.03 -1.99 10.06
N ARG A 112 -13.45 -3.18 10.46
CA ARG A 112 -14.53 -3.32 11.43
C ARG A 112 -14.02 -3.00 12.82
N SER A 113 -14.82 -2.25 13.56
CA SER A 113 -14.57 -2.02 14.97
C SER A 113 -15.31 -3.03 15.83
N SER A 114 -14.73 -3.36 16.97
CA SER A 114 -15.37 -4.14 18.01
C SER A 114 -16.60 -3.42 18.55
N ALA A 115 -17.54 -4.17 19.14
CA ALA A 115 -18.67 -3.59 19.83
C ALA A 115 -18.26 -3.01 21.20
N GLY A 116 -19.00 -2.03 21.69
CA GLY A 116 -18.82 -1.48 23.05
C GLY A 116 -17.61 -0.55 23.21
N PRO A 117 -17.08 -0.41 24.45
CA PRO A 117 -16.00 0.54 24.75
C PRO A 117 -14.71 0.29 23.97
N ALA A 118 -14.38 -0.96 23.66
CA ALA A 118 -13.21 -1.30 22.84
C ALA A 118 -13.31 -0.68 21.44
N GLY A 119 -14.48 -0.71 20.82
CA GLY A 119 -14.71 -0.10 19.51
C GLY A 119 -14.54 1.42 19.52
N ILE A 120 -14.85 2.09 20.60
CA ILE A 120 -14.63 3.53 20.75
C ILE A 120 -13.12 3.82 20.76
N VAL A 121 -12.35 3.04 21.51
CA VAL A 121 -10.89 3.16 21.55
C VAL A 121 -10.28 2.91 20.17
N GLU A 122 -10.72 1.86 19.48
CA GLU A 122 -10.27 1.54 18.12
C GLU A 122 -10.54 2.71 17.16
N ARG A 123 -11.72 3.32 17.21
CA ARG A 123 -12.08 4.47 16.36
C ARG A 123 -11.20 5.69 16.58
N LEU A 124 -10.72 5.89 17.80
CA LEU A 124 -9.84 6.99 18.14
C LEU A 124 -8.39 6.69 17.77
N LEU A 125 -7.94 5.44 17.95
CA LEU A 125 -6.53 5.04 17.76
C LEU A 125 -6.20 4.65 16.32
N ALA A 126 -7.09 3.95 15.61
CA ALA A 126 -6.78 3.44 14.28
C ALA A 126 -6.32 4.53 13.30
N PRO A 127 -7.01 5.67 13.16
CA PRO A 127 -6.53 6.73 12.28
C PRO A 127 -5.18 7.31 12.71
N ARG A 128 -4.94 7.43 14.02
CA ARG A 128 -3.69 7.97 14.56
C ARG A 128 -2.49 7.05 14.35
N LEU A 129 -2.72 5.75 14.27
CA LEU A 129 -1.67 4.76 14.02
C LEU A 129 -1.47 4.49 12.53
N LEU A 130 -2.56 4.41 11.77
CA LEU A 130 -2.51 4.05 10.36
C LEU A 130 -2.17 5.22 9.43
N ALA A 131 -2.65 6.42 9.71
CA ALA A 131 -2.39 7.56 8.83
C ALA A 131 -0.89 7.89 8.70
N PRO A 132 -0.10 7.95 9.78
CA PRO A 132 1.36 8.11 9.66
C PRO A 132 2.04 6.95 8.93
N LEU A 133 1.57 5.72 9.13
CA LEU A 133 2.08 4.53 8.46
C LEU A 133 1.90 4.65 6.94
N TYR A 134 0.71 5.01 6.49
CA TYR A 134 0.40 5.17 5.07
C TYR A 134 1.10 6.38 4.46
N ALA A 135 1.24 7.47 5.20
CA ALA A 135 2.02 8.62 4.76
C ALA A 135 3.49 8.25 4.51
N ASP A 136 4.08 7.44 5.38
CA ASP A 136 5.45 6.93 5.20
C ASP A 136 5.54 5.99 3.99
N GLU A 137 4.58 5.10 3.82
CA GLU A 137 4.52 4.18 2.66
C GLU A 137 4.46 4.97 1.35
N LEU A 138 3.60 5.98 1.27
CA LEU A 138 3.49 6.85 0.09
C LEU A 138 4.77 7.66 -0.17
N ALA A 139 5.45 8.12 0.88
CA ALA A 139 6.73 8.80 0.74
C ALA A 139 7.82 7.85 0.19
N ARG A 140 7.83 6.60 0.66
CA ARG A 140 8.74 5.55 0.15
C ARG A 140 8.41 5.18 -1.30
N LEU A 141 7.13 5.07 -1.62
CA LEU A 141 6.66 4.83 -2.99
C LEU A 141 7.15 5.93 -3.93
N ASN A 142 7.01 7.20 -3.55
CA ASN A 142 7.46 8.31 -4.36
C ASN A 142 8.98 8.26 -4.62
N ARG A 143 9.78 8.02 -3.59
CA ARG A 143 11.24 7.89 -3.75
C ARG A 143 11.63 6.71 -4.64
N TYR A 144 11.00 5.57 -4.41
CA TYR A 144 11.29 4.35 -5.16
C TYR A 144 10.89 4.48 -6.64
N ALA A 145 9.69 4.99 -6.90
CA ALA A 145 9.19 5.21 -8.26
C ALA A 145 10.08 6.20 -9.04
N ARG A 146 10.50 7.27 -8.41
CA ARG A 146 11.42 8.24 -9.02
C ARG A 146 12.76 7.62 -9.40
N ARG A 147 13.31 6.74 -8.55
CA ARG A 147 14.55 6.00 -8.86
C ARG A 147 14.38 5.07 -10.04
N LEU A 148 13.26 4.35 -10.10
CA LEU A 148 12.98 3.46 -11.25
C LEU A 148 12.86 4.24 -12.55
N VAL A 149 12.17 5.36 -12.56
CA VAL A 149 12.06 6.22 -13.74
C VAL A 149 13.43 6.74 -14.17
N ALA A 150 14.25 7.21 -13.23
CA ALA A 150 15.59 7.69 -13.52
C ALA A 150 16.52 6.58 -14.06
N ALA A 151 16.43 5.37 -13.51
CA ALA A 151 17.21 4.22 -13.96
C ALA A 151 16.84 3.75 -15.38
N ASN A 152 15.58 3.95 -15.80
CA ASN A 152 15.07 3.56 -17.10
C ASN A 152 15.20 4.65 -18.17
N GLN A 153 15.69 5.84 -17.81
CA GLN A 153 15.96 6.90 -18.79
C GLN A 153 17.23 6.55 -19.58
N PRO A 154 17.20 6.66 -20.94
CA PRO A 154 18.41 6.52 -21.71
C PRO A 154 19.42 7.59 -21.31
N ALA A 155 20.71 7.20 -21.20
CA ALA A 155 21.78 8.16 -20.96
C ALA A 155 21.71 9.25 -22.04
N SER A 156 21.73 10.53 -21.64
CA SER A 156 21.80 11.63 -22.59
C SER A 156 23.04 11.42 -23.47
N PRO A 157 22.92 11.48 -24.80
CA PRO A 157 24.10 11.42 -25.64
C PRO A 157 25.01 12.57 -25.23
N GLY A 158 26.21 12.23 -24.78
CA GLY A 158 27.22 13.25 -24.45
C GLY A 158 27.39 14.18 -25.63
N ILE A 159 27.21 15.45 -25.41
CA ILE A 159 27.58 16.46 -26.41
C ILE A 159 29.10 16.38 -26.51
N ALA A 160 29.55 15.80 -27.61
CA ALA A 160 30.95 15.80 -27.97
C ALA A 160 31.35 17.22 -28.39
#